data_4532f6dda67d3d512f7a7f9e7f8ac4b7
#
_entry.id   4532f6dda67d3d512f7a7f9e7f8ac4b7
#
_cell.length_a   1.000
_cell.length_b   1.000
_cell.length_c   1.000
_cell.angle_alpha   90.00
_cell.angle_beta   90.00
_cell.angle_gamma   90.00
#
_symmetry.space_group_name_H-M   'P 1'
#
loop_
_entity.id
_entity.type
_entity.pdbx_description
1 polymer ?
#
loop_
_entity_poly.entity_id
_entity_poly.type
_entity_poly.pdbx_seq_one_letter_code
_entity_poly.pdbx_strand_id
1 'polypeptide(L)'
;MDDKPVYEDDPTKPLRPARNSDQGRSQQGKLVVGGFQNSPRQPYQYPPRQSQPQQPQVSQATQPAGYPQQQPGSQRQQGYPFQQPGQIGSPFQRPQLRQRPPRRRYGCLIASLTVLLLAVIVGIFATTTGQRVLAFGSAISTQTPLSTQTGYMGTSDRVNVLVMGYGGGTHQGANLTDSMMVISLLPQSQHTTLISVPRDLWVQIPPNSGQYQKINAAYEDASGNGQNPAAGGDAAAQKVSLVTGLNVKYWLTINFTGFRDLINSIGGIDVYVPDSFNACYPKNDDADINASWIKVQFNKGLQHMDGETAIRYARAREPLEVCGKGTSENQAELTDFARSARQQIIIKAALAKVKQISTWPSLFNALTALQHTIYTNLSLADLTEFALKMDLGTAHRVGLSNQNVLVDAVSSDGQDILLPRNGDWQAIIDYVRQQLYN
;
A
#
# COMPACT_ATOMS: atom_id res chain seq x y z
N MET A 1 3.03 36.71 4.57
CA MET A 1 1.86 36.29 5.39
C MET A 1 0.69 36.36 4.45
N ASP A 2 0.24 35.22 3.95
CA ASP A 2 -0.89 35.20 3.03
C ASP A 2 -2.17 35.48 3.80
N ASP A 3 -2.96 36.43 3.31
CA ASP A 3 -4.27 36.84 3.88
C ASP A 3 -5.27 35.65 3.69
N LYS A 4 -5.21 34.68 4.56
CA LYS A 4 -6.22 33.57 4.59
C LYS A 4 -7.51 34.12 5.20
N PRO A 5 -8.69 33.82 4.62
CA PRO A 5 -9.98 34.25 5.18
C PRO A 5 -10.22 33.58 6.53
N VAL A 6 -10.76 34.34 7.50
CA VAL A 6 -11.16 33.84 8.83
C VAL A 6 -12.57 33.27 8.74
N TYR A 7 -12.75 32.07 9.24
CA TYR A 7 -14.04 31.39 9.31
C TYR A 7 -14.76 31.71 10.64
N GLU A 8 -15.97 32.25 10.56
CA GLU A 8 -16.89 32.44 11.70
C GLU A 8 -17.86 31.23 11.70
N ASP A 9 -17.80 30.34 12.63
CA ASP A 9 -18.52 29.10 12.96
C ASP A 9 -19.85 28.73 12.23
N ASP A 10 -20.13 29.29 11.03
CA ASP A 10 -21.30 28.98 10.20
C ASP A 10 -20.87 28.77 8.74
N PRO A 11 -20.77 27.53 8.27
CA PRO A 11 -20.31 27.20 6.92
C PRO A 11 -21.26 27.66 5.79
N THR A 12 -22.47 28.13 6.13
CA THR A 12 -23.43 28.65 5.15
C THR A 12 -23.24 30.13 4.85
N LYS A 13 -22.41 30.83 5.64
CA LYS A 13 -22.11 32.26 5.41
C LYS A 13 -20.95 32.43 4.44
N PRO A 14 -21.03 33.40 3.52
CA PRO A 14 -19.90 33.71 2.64
C PRO A 14 -18.72 34.20 3.46
N LEU A 15 -17.52 33.68 3.14
CA LEU A 15 -16.25 34.08 3.74
C LEU A 15 -16.07 35.60 3.62
N ARG A 16 -15.85 36.28 4.75
CA ARG A 16 -15.49 37.70 4.73
C ARG A 16 -13.97 37.81 4.51
N PRO A 17 -13.50 38.74 3.65
CA PRO A 17 -12.08 39.03 3.55
C PRO A 17 -11.54 39.52 4.88
N ALA A 18 -10.31 39.15 5.22
CA ALA A 18 -9.61 39.63 6.41
C ALA A 18 -9.68 41.14 6.48
N ARG A 19 -10.12 41.68 7.61
CA ARG A 19 -10.24 43.12 7.83
C ARG A 19 -8.84 43.67 7.98
N ASN A 20 -8.35 44.44 6.98
CA ASN A 20 -7.13 45.24 7.10
C ASN A 20 -7.25 46.19 8.27
N SER A 21 -6.58 45.89 9.37
CA SER A 21 -6.35 46.80 10.48
C SER A 21 -5.06 47.57 10.23
N ASP A 22 -5.10 48.49 9.27
CA ASP A 22 -4.06 49.54 9.15
C ASP A 22 -4.70 50.85 8.72
N GLN A 23 -5.11 51.62 9.74
CA GLN A 23 -5.12 53.05 9.64
C GLN A 23 -3.99 53.61 10.54
N GLY A 24 -2.95 54.11 9.93
CA GLY A 24 -2.06 55.05 10.60
C GLY A 24 -0.59 54.96 10.26
N ARG A 25 -0.18 55.65 9.28
CA ARG A 25 0.91 56.63 9.16
C ARG A 25 1.73 56.53 7.87
N SER A 26 1.56 57.59 7.13
CA SER A 26 2.41 58.00 6.01
C SER A 26 3.89 58.12 6.37
N GLN A 27 4.78 57.53 5.54
CA GLN A 27 5.98 58.26 5.09
C GLN A 27 6.45 57.71 3.74
N GLN A 28 6.75 58.70 2.88
CA GLN A 28 7.17 58.54 1.49
C GLN A 28 8.53 57.83 1.40
N GLY A 29 8.61 56.82 0.54
CA GLY A 29 9.85 56.25 0.06
C GLY A 29 9.63 55.70 -1.35
N LYS A 30 10.10 56.44 -2.38
CA LYS A 30 10.13 56.02 -3.77
C LYS A 30 10.95 54.72 -3.88
N LEU A 31 10.36 53.68 -4.38
CA LEU A 31 11.11 52.56 -4.94
C LEU A 31 10.55 52.18 -6.33
N VAL A 32 11.48 52.06 -7.24
CA VAL A 32 11.32 51.82 -8.67
C VAL A 32 10.66 50.44 -8.90
N VAL A 33 9.56 50.42 -9.63
CA VAL A 33 8.86 49.22 -10.04
C VAL A 33 9.51 48.69 -11.30
N GLY A 34 10.23 47.56 -11.18
CA GLY A 34 10.58 46.72 -12.31
C GLY A 34 9.40 45.78 -12.64
N GLY A 35 8.79 46.02 -13.81
CA GLY A 35 7.68 45.19 -14.27
C GLY A 35 8.10 43.74 -14.59
N PHE A 36 7.41 42.81 -13.99
CA PHE A 36 7.43 41.41 -14.46
C PHE A 36 6.22 41.18 -15.38
N GLN A 37 6.52 40.95 -16.65
CA GLN A 37 5.55 40.56 -17.65
C GLN A 37 5.04 39.13 -17.33
N ASN A 38 3.73 39.01 -17.16
CA ASN A 38 3.01 37.73 -17.14
C ASN A 38 3.07 37.09 -18.51
N SER A 39 3.82 36.02 -18.66
CA SER A 39 3.72 35.10 -19.81
C SER A 39 2.77 33.96 -19.44
N PRO A 40 1.77 33.64 -20.26
CA PRO A 40 0.88 32.50 -20.01
C PRO A 40 1.66 31.20 -20.15
N ARG A 41 1.62 30.38 -19.10
CA ARG A 41 2.17 29.01 -19.14
C ARG A 41 1.33 28.14 -20.07
N GLN A 42 1.98 27.61 -21.09
CA GLN A 42 1.42 26.60 -21.98
C GLN A 42 1.14 25.28 -21.23
N PRO A 43 0.09 24.52 -21.61
CA PRO A 43 -0.19 23.22 -21.03
C PRO A 43 0.95 22.24 -21.36
N TYR A 44 1.33 21.45 -20.37
CA TYR A 44 2.31 20.37 -20.52
C TYR A 44 1.84 19.37 -21.58
N GLN A 45 2.52 19.37 -22.72
CA GLN A 45 2.40 18.30 -23.72
C GLN A 45 3.35 17.17 -23.31
N TYR A 46 2.81 15.97 -23.18
CA TYR A 46 3.58 14.74 -23.04
C TYR A 46 4.50 14.59 -24.26
N PRO A 47 5.79 14.26 -24.10
CA PRO A 47 6.65 13.92 -25.22
C PRO A 47 6.12 12.66 -25.91
N PRO A 48 6.22 12.58 -27.26
CA PRO A 48 5.78 11.42 -28.00
C PRO A 48 6.58 10.18 -27.58
N ARG A 49 5.88 9.07 -27.47
CA ARG A 49 6.42 7.72 -27.23
C ARG A 49 7.62 7.48 -28.14
N GLN A 50 8.80 7.40 -27.60
CA GLN A 50 9.95 6.88 -28.32
C GLN A 50 9.70 5.41 -28.62
N SER A 51 9.82 5.07 -29.90
CA SER A 51 9.79 3.73 -30.45
C SER A 51 10.72 2.80 -29.67
N GLN A 52 10.20 1.62 -29.35
CA GLN A 52 10.94 0.53 -28.71
C GLN A 52 12.26 0.27 -29.42
N PRO A 53 13.36 0.03 -28.71
CA PRO A 53 14.56 -0.54 -29.31
C PRO A 53 14.22 -1.95 -29.84
N GLN A 54 14.48 -2.18 -31.09
CA GLN A 54 14.43 -3.50 -31.72
C GLN A 54 15.32 -4.46 -30.93
N GLN A 55 14.75 -5.59 -30.57
CA GLN A 55 15.50 -6.73 -30.02
C GLN A 55 16.61 -7.10 -30.97
N PRO A 56 17.83 -7.39 -30.49
CA PRO A 56 18.88 -7.95 -31.35
C PRO A 56 18.41 -9.31 -31.86
N GLN A 57 18.42 -9.49 -33.14
CA GLN A 57 18.26 -10.81 -33.79
C GLN A 57 19.34 -11.72 -33.23
N VAL A 58 18.93 -12.78 -32.59
CA VAL A 58 19.78 -13.90 -32.19
C VAL A 58 20.27 -14.55 -33.50
N SER A 59 21.52 -14.36 -33.81
CA SER A 59 22.23 -15.07 -34.85
C SER A 59 22.12 -16.57 -34.56
N GLN A 60 21.62 -17.30 -35.54
CA GLN A 60 21.59 -18.76 -35.54
C GLN A 60 22.98 -19.30 -35.29
N ALA A 61 23.19 -19.91 -34.14
CA ALA A 61 24.42 -20.65 -33.88
C ALA A 61 24.45 -21.88 -34.78
N THR A 62 25.50 -21.97 -35.57
CA THR A 62 25.94 -23.08 -36.40
C THR A 62 25.91 -24.38 -35.57
N GLN A 63 25.23 -25.39 -36.09
CA GLN A 63 25.26 -26.77 -35.57
C GLN A 63 26.68 -27.33 -35.66
N PRO A 64 27.18 -28.06 -34.64
CA PRO A 64 28.41 -28.85 -34.77
C PRO A 64 28.14 -30.08 -35.63
N ALA A 65 29.09 -30.36 -36.49
CA ALA A 65 29.15 -31.46 -37.45
C ALA A 65 28.86 -32.82 -36.86
N GLY A 66 28.12 -33.61 -37.63
CA GLY A 66 27.65 -34.94 -37.29
C GLY A 66 28.74 -35.97 -37.09
N TYR A 67 28.47 -36.90 -36.19
CA TYR A 67 29.18 -38.18 -36.11
C TYR A 67 28.83 -39.07 -37.30
N PRO A 68 29.78 -39.83 -37.86
CA PRO A 68 29.51 -40.72 -39.00
C PRO A 68 28.74 -41.95 -38.55
N GLN A 69 27.62 -42.23 -39.18
CA GLN A 69 26.92 -43.51 -39.15
C GLN A 69 27.76 -44.58 -39.85
N GLN A 70 28.07 -45.66 -39.16
CA GLN A 70 28.52 -46.88 -39.74
C GLN A 70 27.34 -47.66 -40.31
N GLN A 71 27.28 -47.83 -41.60
CA GLN A 71 26.44 -48.80 -42.31
C GLN A 71 27.00 -50.24 -42.19
N PRO A 72 26.14 -51.26 -42.15
CA PRO A 72 26.57 -52.65 -42.11
C PRO A 72 26.95 -53.15 -43.49
N GLY A 73 28.20 -53.49 -43.65
CA GLY A 73 28.70 -54.15 -44.84
C GLY A 73 28.56 -55.66 -44.79
N SER A 74 27.96 -56.21 -45.81
CA SER A 74 27.67 -57.60 -46.15
C SER A 74 28.89 -58.48 -46.35
N GLN A 75 28.77 -59.69 -45.89
CA GLN A 75 29.19 -60.97 -46.45
C GLN A 75 30.58 -61.08 -47.14
N ARG A 76 31.34 -62.01 -46.64
CA ARG A 76 31.89 -63.14 -47.48
C ARG A 76 32.20 -64.39 -46.64
N GLN A 77 31.65 -65.50 -47.10
CA GLN A 77 31.96 -66.81 -46.72
C GLN A 77 33.35 -67.22 -47.29
N GLN A 78 34.05 -68.04 -46.52
CA GLN A 78 34.99 -69.13 -46.94
C GLN A 78 35.44 -69.80 -45.66
N GLY A 79 35.20 -71.06 -45.45
CA GLY A 79 35.62 -72.28 -46.10
C GLY A 79 36.31 -73.13 -45.08
N TYR A 80 35.73 -74.25 -44.79
CA TYR A 80 36.22 -75.27 -43.85
C TYR A 80 37.60 -75.83 -44.19
N PRO A 81 38.29 -76.42 -43.18
CA PRO A 81 38.38 -77.87 -43.20
C PRO A 81 38.14 -78.57 -41.84
N PHE A 82 37.57 -79.71 -42.01
CA PHE A 82 37.36 -80.80 -41.08
C PHE A 82 38.66 -81.28 -40.39
N GLN A 83 38.58 -81.54 -39.07
CA GLN A 83 39.29 -82.66 -38.46
C GLN A 83 38.54 -83.18 -37.27
N GLN A 84 38.50 -84.56 -37.26
CA GLN A 84 37.77 -85.43 -36.39
C GLN A 84 38.51 -85.75 -35.05
N PRO A 85 38.00 -86.68 -34.24
CA PRO A 85 37.57 -86.49 -32.89
C PRO A 85 38.52 -87.10 -31.87
N GLY A 86 38.48 -86.66 -30.67
CA GLY A 86 39.27 -87.26 -29.60
C GLY A 86 38.71 -86.94 -28.21
N GLN A 87 38.06 -87.97 -27.67
CA GLN A 87 37.97 -88.37 -26.28
C GLN A 87 37.27 -87.49 -25.23
N ILE A 88 36.12 -87.96 -24.86
CA ILE A 88 35.56 -88.32 -23.54
C ILE A 88 36.36 -87.81 -22.31
N GLY A 89 35.74 -86.98 -21.50
CA GLY A 89 36.24 -86.65 -20.19
C GLY A 89 35.42 -85.67 -19.38
N SER A 90 34.53 -86.27 -18.55
CA SER A 90 34.09 -85.82 -17.23
C SER A 90 33.03 -84.69 -17.06
N PRO A 91 32.31 -84.71 -15.97
CA PRO A 91 30.89 -84.37 -15.90
C PRO A 91 30.64 -82.86 -15.73
N PHE A 92 29.59 -82.42 -16.37
CA PHE A 92 29.05 -81.14 -16.24
C PHE A 92 28.86 -80.72 -14.77
N GLN A 93 29.72 -79.82 -14.25
CA GLN A 93 29.37 -79.04 -13.08
C GLN A 93 28.33 -77.99 -13.47
N ARG A 94 27.11 -78.15 -13.00
CA ARG A 94 26.06 -77.12 -13.11
C ARG A 94 26.57 -75.84 -12.48
N PRO A 95 26.47 -74.62 -13.16
CA PRO A 95 26.76 -73.39 -12.54
C PRO A 95 25.83 -73.21 -11.35
N GLN A 96 26.38 -73.12 -10.15
CA GLN A 96 25.63 -72.76 -8.98
C GLN A 96 25.06 -71.37 -9.25
N LEU A 97 23.73 -71.21 -9.38
CA LEU A 97 23.01 -69.97 -9.38
C LEU A 97 23.36 -69.25 -8.08
N ARG A 98 24.20 -68.23 -8.17
CA ARG A 98 24.42 -67.28 -7.08
C ARG A 98 23.06 -66.81 -6.63
N GLN A 99 22.59 -67.21 -5.49
CA GLN A 99 21.42 -66.71 -4.82
C GLN A 99 21.70 -65.25 -4.54
N ARG A 100 20.99 -64.34 -5.24
CA ARG A 100 21.01 -62.89 -4.94
C ARG A 100 20.51 -62.73 -3.51
N PRO A 101 21.24 -61.99 -2.63
CA PRO A 101 20.78 -61.79 -1.28
C PRO A 101 19.39 -61.13 -1.32
N PRO A 102 18.48 -61.46 -0.41
CA PRO A 102 17.15 -60.87 -0.38
C PRO A 102 17.29 -59.35 -0.26
N ARG A 103 16.84 -58.64 -1.27
CA ARG A 103 16.76 -57.16 -1.21
C ARG A 103 15.87 -56.83 -0.03
N ARG A 104 16.52 -56.29 1.03
CA ARG A 104 15.83 -55.84 2.25
C ARG A 104 14.73 -54.88 1.84
N ARG A 105 13.47 -55.23 2.07
CA ARG A 105 12.24 -54.44 1.79
C ARG A 105 12.10 -53.23 2.70
N TYR A 106 13.16 -52.80 3.37
CA TYR A 106 13.20 -51.64 4.26
C TYR A 106 13.11 -50.29 3.50
N GLY A 107 13.45 -50.24 2.21
CA GLY A 107 13.37 -49.05 1.41
C GLY A 107 11.94 -48.47 1.29
N CYS A 108 10.95 -49.40 1.10
CA CYS A 108 9.56 -48.96 1.03
C CYS A 108 9.01 -48.53 2.39
N LEU A 109 9.43 -49.18 3.49
CA LEU A 109 9.02 -48.80 4.84
C LEU A 109 9.63 -47.43 5.24
N ILE A 110 10.90 -47.19 4.91
CA ILE A 110 11.55 -45.87 5.17
C ILE A 110 10.86 -44.79 4.32
N ALA A 111 10.60 -45.05 3.04
CA ALA A 111 9.91 -44.09 2.16
C ALA A 111 8.49 -43.77 2.65
N SER A 112 7.72 -44.81 3.09
CA SER A 112 6.38 -44.56 3.64
C SER A 112 6.41 -43.79 4.98
N LEU A 113 7.39 -44.08 5.84
CA LEU A 113 7.58 -43.34 7.11
C LEU A 113 7.96 -41.90 6.88
N THR A 114 8.84 -41.63 5.90
CA THR A 114 9.21 -40.22 5.54
C THR A 114 8.03 -39.46 4.95
N VAL A 115 7.22 -40.07 4.09
CA VAL A 115 6.00 -39.46 3.56
C VAL A 115 4.99 -39.18 4.68
N LEU A 116 4.79 -40.14 5.59
CA LEU A 116 3.91 -39.96 6.75
C LEU A 116 4.41 -38.82 7.65
N LEU A 117 5.71 -38.78 7.94
CA LEU A 117 6.32 -37.68 8.75
C LEU A 117 6.14 -36.33 8.08
N LEU A 118 6.38 -36.24 6.77
CA LEU A 118 6.14 -35.01 6.02
C LEU A 118 4.66 -34.60 6.03
N ALA A 119 3.73 -35.57 5.88
CA ALA A 119 2.30 -35.27 5.98
C ALA A 119 1.90 -34.76 7.36
N VAL A 120 2.46 -35.32 8.43
CA VAL A 120 2.24 -34.86 9.81
C VAL A 120 2.82 -33.46 10.01
N ILE A 121 4.03 -33.16 9.53
CA ILE A 121 4.65 -31.84 9.61
C ILE A 121 3.80 -30.80 8.85
N VAL A 122 3.37 -31.12 7.63
CA VAL A 122 2.48 -30.25 6.83
C VAL A 122 1.14 -30.06 7.54
N GLY A 123 0.57 -31.11 8.13
CA GLY A 123 -0.67 -31.05 8.90
C GLY A 123 -0.56 -30.13 10.13
N ILE A 124 0.52 -30.27 10.91
CA ILE A 124 0.80 -29.42 12.08
C ILE A 124 1.00 -27.97 11.62
N PHE A 125 1.77 -27.73 10.57
CA PHE A 125 1.99 -26.39 10.03
C PHE A 125 0.68 -25.75 9.52
N ALA A 126 -0.14 -26.51 8.79
CA ALA A 126 -1.41 -26.02 8.28
C ALA A 126 -2.40 -25.69 9.41
N THR A 127 -2.50 -26.54 10.45
CA THR A 127 -3.39 -26.29 11.59
C THR A 127 -2.94 -25.11 12.44
N THR A 128 -1.64 -25.02 12.77
CA THR A 128 -1.12 -23.89 13.57
C THR A 128 -1.20 -22.56 12.82
N THR A 129 -0.91 -22.56 11.52
CA THR A 129 -1.04 -21.34 10.68
C THR A 129 -2.51 -20.95 10.53
N GLY A 130 -3.41 -21.93 10.29
CA GLY A 130 -4.84 -21.70 10.20
C GLY A 130 -5.42 -21.09 11.49
N GLN A 131 -5.03 -21.61 12.66
CA GLN A 131 -5.46 -21.05 13.95
C GLN A 131 -4.96 -19.62 14.16
N ARG A 132 -3.71 -19.29 13.78
CA ARG A 132 -3.18 -17.93 13.86
C ARG A 132 -3.93 -16.97 12.94
N VAL A 133 -4.24 -17.39 11.72
CA VAL A 133 -5.01 -16.59 10.75
C VAL A 133 -6.42 -16.33 11.27
N LEU A 134 -7.10 -17.33 11.81
CA LEU A 134 -8.44 -17.17 12.39
C LEU A 134 -8.41 -16.26 13.63
N ALA A 135 -7.44 -16.45 14.53
CA ALA A 135 -7.27 -15.61 15.71
C ALA A 135 -6.98 -14.15 15.31
N PHE A 136 -6.13 -13.92 14.31
CA PHE A 136 -5.89 -12.58 13.78
C PHE A 136 -7.18 -11.98 13.21
N GLY A 137 -7.90 -12.70 12.34
CA GLY A 137 -9.15 -12.23 11.76
C GLY A 137 -10.18 -11.83 12.82
N SER A 138 -10.31 -12.61 13.90
CA SER A 138 -11.22 -12.29 15.01
C SER A 138 -10.74 -11.10 15.85
N ALA A 139 -9.44 -10.88 15.97
CA ALA A 139 -8.87 -9.78 16.73
C ALA A 139 -8.97 -8.42 16.03
N ILE A 140 -8.79 -8.39 14.72
CA ILE A 140 -8.85 -7.15 13.93
C ILE A 140 -10.27 -6.76 13.53
N SER A 141 -11.17 -7.75 13.36
CA SER A 141 -12.55 -7.50 12.94
C SER A 141 -13.40 -7.08 14.16
N THR A 142 -14.02 -5.92 14.05
CA THR A 142 -14.98 -5.42 15.04
C THR A 142 -16.38 -6.01 14.85
N GLN A 143 -16.60 -6.78 13.80
CA GLN A 143 -17.83 -7.53 13.59
C GLN A 143 -17.77 -8.84 14.38
N THR A 144 -18.94 -9.28 14.88
CA THR A 144 -19.06 -10.63 15.44
C THR A 144 -18.73 -11.65 14.34
N PRO A 145 -18.03 -12.77 14.67
CA PRO A 145 -17.56 -13.75 13.69
C PRO A 145 -18.64 -14.38 12.79
N LEU A 146 -19.90 -14.13 13.07
CA LEU A 146 -21.10 -14.66 12.38
C LEU A 146 -21.75 -13.67 11.42
N SER A 147 -21.22 -12.46 11.23
CA SER A 147 -21.69 -11.60 10.15
C SER A 147 -21.15 -12.13 8.82
N THR A 148 -21.72 -13.21 8.35
CA THR A 148 -21.60 -13.73 7.00
C THR A 148 -22.27 -12.78 6.01
N GLN A 149 -21.81 -11.56 5.91
CA GLN A 149 -22.07 -10.69 4.77
C GLN A 149 -21.05 -11.02 3.68
N THR A 150 -20.90 -12.30 3.41
CA THR A 150 -20.24 -12.80 2.21
C THR A 150 -21.12 -12.44 1.01
N GLY A 151 -20.66 -11.56 0.16
CA GLY A 151 -21.36 -11.30 -1.09
C GLY A 151 -21.18 -9.94 -1.73
N TYR A 152 -20.53 -8.99 -1.06
CA TYR A 152 -20.32 -7.65 -1.62
C TYR A 152 -19.44 -7.63 -2.86
N MET A 153 -18.45 -8.54 -2.92
CA MET A 153 -17.52 -8.57 -4.04
C MET A 153 -18.12 -9.21 -5.32
N GLY A 154 -19.32 -9.79 -5.23
CA GLY A 154 -20.08 -10.29 -6.37
C GLY A 154 -21.05 -9.26 -6.97
N THR A 155 -21.18 -8.07 -6.37
CA THR A 155 -22.15 -7.07 -6.79
C THR A 155 -21.63 -6.23 -7.97
N SER A 156 -22.57 -5.62 -8.73
CA SER A 156 -22.25 -4.60 -9.73
C SER A 156 -21.94 -3.23 -9.11
N ASP A 157 -22.19 -3.09 -7.82
CA ASP A 157 -22.04 -1.82 -7.11
C ASP A 157 -20.60 -1.61 -6.65
N ARG A 158 -20.21 -0.34 -6.52
CA ARG A 158 -18.90 0.01 -5.98
C ARG A 158 -18.82 -0.30 -4.48
N VAL A 159 -17.72 -0.95 -4.08
CA VAL A 159 -17.37 -1.18 -2.68
C VAL A 159 -16.37 -0.10 -2.27
N ASN A 160 -16.76 0.71 -1.28
CA ASN A 160 -15.94 1.82 -0.77
C ASN A 160 -15.41 1.46 0.61
N VAL A 161 -14.10 1.41 0.74
CA VAL A 161 -13.39 1.13 2.01
C VAL A 161 -12.57 2.35 2.39
N LEU A 162 -12.83 2.93 3.56
CA LEU A 162 -12.02 4.00 4.13
C LEU A 162 -10.79 3.40 4.82
N VAL A 163 -9.61 3.70 4.32
CA VAL A 163 -8.34 3.33 4.94
C VAL A 163 -7.81 4.54 5.69
N MET A 164 -7.53 4.35 6.99
CA MET A 164 -7.06 5.40 7.88
C MET A 164 -5.75 5.01 8.54
N GLY A 165 -4.82 5.97 8.60
CA GLY A 165 -3.57 5.85 9.33
C GLY A 165 -3.52 6.86 10.47
N TYR A 166 -3.10 6.44 11.67
CA TYR A 166 -2.95 7.30 12.84
C TYR A 166 -1.65 6.99 13.59
N GLY A 167 -1.23 7.92 14.48
CA GLY A 167 0.04 7.80 15.21
C GLY A 167 0.07 6.60 16.14
N GLY A 168 -0.95 6.48 16.95
CA GLY A 168 -0.96 5.56 18.09
C GLY A 168 -0.13 6.10 19.27
N GLY A 169 -0.15 5.39 20.38
CA GLY A 169 0.53 5.80 21.61
C GLY A 169 -0.37 6.57 22.56
N THR A 170 0.24 7.34 23.48
CA THR A 170 -0.47 7.99 24.61
C THR A 170 -0.39 9.52 24.59
N HIS A 171 0.25 10.12 23.58
CA HIS A 171 0.34 11.58 23.46
C HIS A 171 -0.99 12.18 22.98
N GLN A 172 -1.16 13.46 23.19
CA GLN A 172 -2.35 14.17 22.72
C GLN A 172 -2.45 14.09 21.19
N GLY A 173 -3.61 13.73 20.65
CA GLY A 173 -3.81 13.57 19.21
C GLY A 173 -3.24 12.27 18.63
N ALA A 174 -2.83 11.32 19.48
CA ALA A 174 -2.30 10.03 19.06
C ALA A 174 -3.26 9.24 18.15
N ASN A 175 -4.55 9.47 18.30
CA ASN A 175 -5.61 8.79 17.55
C ASN A 175 -6.24 9.65 16.45
N LEU A 176 -5.72 10.87 16.22
CA LEU A 176 -6.10 11.66 15.03
C LEU A 176 -5.67 10.92 13.75
N THR A 177 -6.59 10.78 12.81
CA THR A 177 -6.30 10.07 11.56
C THR A 177 -5.57 10.97 10.57
N ASP A 178 -4.25 10.92 10.59
CA ASP A 178 -3.38 11.74 9.75
C ASP A 178 -3.43 11.39 8.25
N SER A 179 -3.91 10.21 7.93
CA SER A 179 -4.12 9.72 6.57
C SER A 179 -5.53 9.17 6.43
N MET A 180 -6.28 9.68 5.47
CA MET A 180 -7.64 9.24 5.17
C MET A 180 -7.78 9.06 3.66
N MET A 181 -8.08 7.84 3.23
CA MET A 181 -8.20 7.49 1.81
C MET A 181 -9.36 6.54 1.60
N VAL A 182 -10.27 6.86 0.71
CA VAL A 182 -11.30 5.92 0.24
C VAL A 182 -10.76 5.15 -0.95
N ILE A 183 -10.76 3.82 -0.83
CA ILE A 183 -10.52 2.92 -1.95
C ILE A 183 -11.89 2.50 -2.48
N SER A 184 -12.23 2.97 -3.67
CA SER A 184 -13.49 2.66 -4.35
C SER A 184 -13.24 1.63 -5.43
N LEU A 185 -13.70 0.41 -5.22
CA LEU A 185 -13.55 -0.72 -6.13
C LEU A 185 -14.87 -1.05 -6.81
N LEU A 186 -14.85 -1.16 -8.14
CA LEU A 186 -15.92 -1.80 -8.90
C LEU A 186 -15.54 -3.28 -9.14
N PRO A 187 -16.12 -4.23 -8.38
CA PRO A 187 -15.55 -5.58 -8.25
C PRO A 187 -15.55 -6.38 -9.57
N GLN A 188 -16.54 -6.15 -10.43
CA GLN A 188 -16.67 -6.90 -11.69
C GLN A 188 -15.62 -6.51 -12.73
N SER A 189 -15.30 -5.22 -12.84
CA SER A 189 -14.28 -4.71 -13.77
C SER A 189 -12.92 -4.52 -13.13
N GLN A 190 -12.79 -4.74 -11.82
CA GLN A 190 -11.59 -4.46 -11.01
C GLN A 190 -11.14 -2.99 -11.09
N HIS A 191 -12.02 -2.09 -11.54
CA HIS A 191 -11.70 -0.67 -11.64
C HIS A 191 -11.60 -0.05 -10.25
N THR A 192 -10.40 0.41 -9.91
CA THR A 192 -10.06 0.96 -8.60
C THR A 192 -9.83 2.46 -8.70
N THR A 193 -10.47 3.23 -7.80
CA THR A 193 -10.21 4.66 -7.64
C THR A 193 -9.75 4.92 -6.21
N LEU A 194 -8.66 5.67 -6.04
CA LEU A 194 -8.12 6.10 -4.76
C LEU A 194 -8.47 7.57 -4.53
N ILE A 195 -9.26 7.85 -3.49
CA ILE A 195 -9.74 9.19 -3.18
C ILE A 195 -9.13 9.62 -1.85
N SER A 196 -8.18 10.57 -1.89
CA SER A 196 -7.59 11.14 -0.67
C SER A 196 -8.49 12.23 -0.11
N VAL A 197 -8.84 12.09 1.16
CA VAL A 197 -9.61 13.08 1.94
C VAL A 197 -8.65 13.82 2.85
N PRO A 198 -8.53 15.16 2.74
CA PRO A 198 -7.63 15.92 3.58
C PRO A 198 -8.07 15.89 5.05
N ARG A 199 -7.13 15.63 5.94
CA ARG A 199 -7.38 15.55 7.39
C ARG A 199 -7.88 16.87 7.99
N ASP A 200 -7.52 18.00 7.39
CA ASP A 200 -7.81 19.35 7.87
C ASP A 200 -9.16 19.90 7.39
N LEU A 201 -9.97 19.07 6.69
CA LEU A 201 -11.31 19.45 6.25
C LEU A 201 -12.20 19.75 7.47
N TRP A 202 -12.80 20.95 7.50
CA TRP A 202 -13.56 21.46 8.64
C TRP A 202 -15.01 21.04 8.58
N VAL A 203 -15.44 20.18 9.48
CA VAL A 203 -16.76 19.53 9.46
C VAL A 203 -17.41 19.51 10.83
N GLN A 204 -18.74 19.40 10.89
CA GLN A 204 -19.42 19.21 12.17
C GLN A 204 -19.16 17.82 12.75
N ILE A 205 -18.71 17.75 14.00
CA ILE A 205 -18.50 16.51 14.75
C ILE A 205 -19.03 16.71 16.18
N PRO A 206 -19.99 15.91 16.67
CA PRO A 206 -20.81 14.96 15.89
C PRO A 206 -21.68 15.62 14.81
N PRO A 207 -22.28 14.87 13.87
CA PRO A 207 -23.18 15.44 12.88
C PRO A 207 -24.32 16.21 13.55
N ASN A 208 -24.67 17.38 13.01
CA ASN A 208 -25.74 18.27 13.50
C ASN A 208 -25.55 18.81 14.93
N SER A 209 -24.33 18.77 15.47
CA SER A 209 -24.03 19.28 16.82
C SER A 209 -23.86 20.79 16.88
N GLY A 210 -23.59 21.45 15.74
CA GLY A 210 -23.10 22.84 15.70
C GLY A 210 -21.63 22.99 16.10
N GLN A 211 -20.94 21.92 16.48
CA GLN A 211 -19.51 21.91 16.80
C GLN A 211 -18.70 21.51 15.58
N TYR A 212 -17.70 22.30 15.25
CA TYR A 212 -16.84 22.07 14.09
C TYR A 212 -15.44 21.68 14.51
N GLN A 213 -14.88 20.71 13.83
CA GLN A 213 -13.52 20.23 14.02
C GLN A 213 -12.94 19.77 12.67
N LYS A 214 -11.63 19.51 12.65
CA LYS A 214 -11.01 18.81 11.52
C LYS A 214 -11.56 17.40 11.40
N ILE A 215 -11.79 16.93 10.17
CA ILE A 215 -12.40 15.62 9.91
C ILE A 215 -11.64 14.44 10.55
N ASN A 216 -10.33 14.59 10.75
CA ASN A 216 -9.48 13.57 11.38
C ASN A 216 -9.82 13.32 12.86
N ALA A 217 -10.50 14.25 13.54
CA ALA A 217 -10.96 14.07 14.91
C ALA A 217 -12.15 13.10 15.01
N ALA A 218 -12.86 12.82 13.93
CA ALA A 218 -14.04 11.96 13.95
C ALA A 218 -13.76 10.55 14.51
N TYR A 219 -12.61 9.98 14.20
CA TYR A 219 -12.19 8.69 14.74
C TYR A 219 -11.82 8.79 16.23
N GLU A 220 -11.00 9.76 16.60
CA GLU A 220 -10.51 9.94 17.97
C GLU A 220 -11.67 10.18 18.94
N ASP A 221 -12.56 11.12 18.62
CA ASP A 221 -13.70 11.48 19.47
C ASP A 221 -14.65 10.30 19.68
N ALA A 222 -15.07 9.66 18.59
CA ALA A 222 -16.03 8.56 18.68
C ALA A 222 -15.44 7.28 19.27
N SER A 223 -14.13 7.06 19.10
CA SER A 223 -13.44 5.93 19.71
C SER A 223 -13.12 6.12 21.20
N GLY A 224 -13.32 7.31 21.75
CA GLY A 224 -12.89 7.64 23.11
C GLY A 224 -11.38 7.50 23.26
N ASN A 225 -10.61 8.17 22.40
CA ASN A 225 -9.15 8.09 22.32
C ASN A 225 -8.65 6.65 22.05
N GLY A 226 -9.27 5.97 21.10
CA GLY A 226 -8.83 4.65 20.64
C GLY A 226 -9.32 3.47 21.49
N GLN A 227 -10.12 3.69 22.55
CA GLN A 227 -10.65 2.61 23.39
C GLN A 227 -11.72 1.77 22.68
N ASN A 228 -12.46 2.37 21.76
CA ASN A 228 -13.47 1.69 20.95
C ASN A 228 -13.22 1.94 19.45
N PRO A 229 -12.32 1.18 18.82
CA PRO A 229 -12.00 1.34 17.39
C PRO A 229 -13.21 1.18 16.46
N ALA A 230 -14.22 0.38 16.88
CA ALA A 230 -15.45 0.19 16.11
C ALA A 230 -16.23 1.50 15.96
N ALA A 231 -16.52 2.15 17.08
CA ALA A 231 -17.24 3.42 17.08
C ALA A 231 -16.47 4.51 16.33
N GLY A 232 -15.14 4.57 16.50
CA GLY A 232 -14.29 5.51 15.77
C GLY A 232 -14.31 5.30 14.26
N GLY A 233 -14.15 4.06 13.83
CA GLY A 233 -14.17 3.70 12.41
C GLY A 233 -15.50 3.99 11.73
N ASP A 234 -16.60 3.64 12.39
CA ASP A 234 -17.96 3.88 11.89
C ASP A 234 -18.26 5.39 11.77
N ALA A 235 -17.89 6.18 12.79
CA ALA A 235 -18.08 7.63 12.78
C ALA A 235 -17.26 8.31 11.66
N ALA A 236 -16.00 7.92 11.51
CA ALA A 236 -15.16 8.44 10.43
C ALA A 236 -15.69 8.06 9.04
N ALA A 237 -16.13 6.81 8.85
CA ALA A 237 -16.72 6.35 7.60
C ALA A 237 -18.01 7.11 7.27
N GLN A 238 -18.89 7.33 8.27
CA GLN A 238 -20.10 8.13 8.12
C GLN A 238 -19.75 9.58 7.72
N LYS A 239 -18.76 10.20 8.36
CA LYS A 239 -18.36 11.58 8.07
C LYS A 239 -17.81 11.69 6.65
N VAL A 240 -16.94 10.77 6.25
CA VAL A 240 -16.40 10.72 4.87
C VAL A 240 -17.51 10.49 3.86
N SER A 241 -18.52 9.64 4.18
CA SER A 241 -19.69 9.44 3.31
C SER A 241 -20.45 10.74 3.07
N LEU A 242 -20.70 11.53 4.13
CA LEU A 242 -21.40 12.81 4.03
C LEU A 242 -20.65 13.81 3.15
N VAL A 243 -19.33 13.89 3.31
CA VAL A 243 -18.48 14.85 2.61
C VAL A 243 -18.31 14.48 1.12
N THR A 244 -18.10 13.20 0.84
CA THR A 244 -17.76 12.73 -0.52
C THR A 244 -18.97 12.30 -1.34
N GLY A 245 -20.13 12.09 -0.71
CA GLY A 245 -21.31 11.51 -1.34
C GLY A 245 -21.18 10.02 -1.66
N LEU A 246 -20.09 9.39 -1.19
CA LEU A 246 -19.86 7.95 -1.36
C LEU A 246 -20.58 7.16 -0.28
N ASN A 247 -21.05 5.96 -0.62
CA ASN A 247 -21.56 5.03 0.38
C ASN A 247 -20.36 4.27 1.00
N VAL A 248 -19.70 4.88 1.99
CA VAL A 248 -18.57 4.29 2.69
C VAL A 248 -19.08 3.51 3.89
N LYS A 249 -19.23 2.19 3.73
CA LYS A 249 -19.69 1.28 4.79
C LYS A 249 -18.55 0.58 5.50
N TYR A 250 -17.41 0.46 4.83
CA TYR A 250 -16.28 -0.32 5.31
C TYR A 250 -15.12 0.60 5.62
N TRP A 251 -14.37 0.20 6.64
CA TRP A 251 -13.18 0.92 7.04
C TRP A 251 -12.08 -0.03 7.54
N LEU A 252 -10.87 0.45 7.49
CA LEU A 252 -9.67 -0.17 8.03
C LEU A 252 -8.81 0.91 8.67
N THR A 253 -8.34 0.69 9.89
CA THR A 253 -7.36 1.55 10.55
C THR A 253 -6.05 0.80 10.75
N ILE A 254 -4.94 1.53 10.69
CA ILE A 254 -3.62 1.03 11.04
C ILE A 254 -2.84 2.14 11.75
N ASN A 255 -2.21 1.83 12.88
CA ASN A 255 -1.30 2.77 13.52
C ASN A 255 0.12 2.63 12.96
N PHE A 256 1.00 3.58 13.27
CA PHE A 256 2.36 3.60 12.74
C PHE A 256 3.19 2.37 13.16
N THR A 257 3.01 1.88 14.38
CA THR A 257 3.69 0.66 14.84
C THR A 257 3.27 -0.54 14.00
N GLY A 258 1.95 -0.75 13.81
CA GLY A 258 1.46 -1.84 12.97
C GLY A 258 1.88 -1.72 11.51
N PHE A 259 1.89 -0.51 10.98
CA PHE A 259 2.39 -0.28 9.62
C PHE A 259 3.88 -0.64 9.49
N ARG A 260 4.71 -0.20 10.44
CA ARG A 260 6.15 -0.51 10.48
C ARG A 260 6.38 -2.01 10.56
N ASP A 261 5.66 -2.69 11.46
CA ASP A 261 5.78 -4.13 11.66
C ASP A 261 5.29 -4.93 10.45
N LEU A 262 4.20 -4.50 9.82
CA LEU A 262 3.71 -5.10 8.58
C LEU A 262 4.75 -5.03 7.47
N ILE A 263 5.29 -3.83 7.20
CA ILE A 263 6.30 -3.65 6.15
C ILE A 263 7.57 -4.46 6.44
N ASN A 264 8.04 -4.46 7.69
CA ASN A 264 9.20 -5.25 8.09
C ASN A 264 8.95 -6.75 7.94
N SER A 265 7.76 -7.24 8.29
CA SER A 265 7.41 -8.66 8.21
C SER A 265 7.39 -9.20 6.78
N ILE A 266 7.02 -8.35 5.80
CA ILE A 266 7.04 -8.73 4.38
C ILE A 266 8.41 -8.49 3.72
N GLY A 267 9.45 -8.16 4.51
CA GLY A 267 10.81 -7.95 4.04
C GLY A 267 11.03 -6.60 3.36
N GLY A 268 10.30 -5.57 3.75
CA GLY A 268 10.35 -4.24 3.13
C GLY A 268 9.56 -4.14 1.82
N ILE A 269 9.52 -2.94 1.27
CA ILE A 269 8.84 -2.63 0.00
C ILE A 269 9.77 -1.89 -0.95
N ASP A 270 9.58 -2.11 -2.25
CA ASP A 270 10.32 -1.41 -3.29
C ASP A 270 9.45 -0.26 -3.83
N VAL A 271 9.95 0.96 -3.64
CA VAL A 271 9.23 2.20 -3.92
C VAL A 271 9.97 2.99 -4.98
N TYR A 272 9.28 3.37 -6.05
CA TYR A 272 9.82 4.34 -7.00
C TYR A 272 9.53 5.77 -6.51
N VAL A 273 10.57 6.48 -6.11
CA VAL A 273 10.52 7.90 -5.72
C VAL A 273 10.56 8.77 -6.98
N PRO A 274 9.51 9.54 -7.28
CA PRO A 274 9.43 10.31 -8.52
C PRO A 274 10.47 11.42 -8.59
N ASP A 275 10.64 12.16 -7.49
CA ASP A 275 11.54 13.29 -7.39
C ASP A 275 12.27 13.30 -6.05
N SER A 276 13.56 13.69 -6.09
CA SER A 276 14.36 13.80 -4.87
C SER A 276 13.87 14.94 -3.99
N PHE A 277 13.85 14.71 -2.68
CA PHE A 277 13.59 15.75 -1.70
C PHE A 277 14.22 15.42 -0.35
N ASN A 278 14.31 16.44 0.50
CA ASN A 278 14.69 16.30 1.88
C ASN A 278 13.72 17.05 2.78
N ALA A 279 13.62 16.61 4.03
CA ALA A 279 12.68 17.15 4.99
C ALA A 279 13.21 17.02 6.42
N CYS A 280 12.63 17.79 7.34
CA CYS A 280 12.69 17.50 8.76
C CYS A 280 11.69 16.43 9.12
N TYR A 281 12.10 15.56 10.05
CA TYR A 281 11.24 14.53 10.60
C TYR A 281 11.46 14.37 12.10
N PRO A 282 10.43 14.23 12.95
CA PRO A 282 10.62 14.00 14.39
C PRO A 282 11.21 12.61 14.61
N LYS A 283 12.29 12.55 15.39
CA LYS A 283 13.04 11.30 15.60
C LYS A 283 12.20 10.15 16.17
N ASN A 284 11.23 10.48 17.00
CA ASN A 284 10.36 9.51 17.69
C ASN A 284 8.92 9.50 17.15
N ASP A 285 8.70 9.92 15.89
CA ASP A 285 7.37 10.07 15.26
C ASP A 285 6.42 11.07 15.96
N ASP A 286 6.86 11.69 17.04
CA ASP A 286 6.13 12.69 17.79
C ASP A 286 6.65 14.08 17.45
N ALA A 287 5.77 14.95 16.96
CA ALA A 287 6.08 16.32 16.56
C ALA A 287 5.88 17.33 17.73
N ASP A 288 6.02 16.88 18.98
CA ASP A 288 6.00 17.79 20.13
C ASP A 288 7.05 18.91 19.97
N ILE A 289 6.78 20.05 20.59
CA ILE A 289 7.65 21.24 20.58
C ILE A 289 9.08 20.94 21.03
N ASN A 290 9.27 19.91 21.86
CA ASN A 290 10.57 19.44 22.34
C ASN A 290 11.12 18.24 21.50
N ALA A 291 10.48 17.90 20.40
CA ALA A 291 10.92 16.78 19.58
C ALA A 291 12.33 16.97 19.05
N SER A 292 13.14 15.91 19.14
CA SER A 292 14.41 15.88 18.43
C SER A 292 14.13 15.66 16.94
N TRP A 293 14.58 16.61 16.12
CA TRP A 293 14.39 16.56 14.67
C TRP A 293 15.60 15.95 13.96
N ILE A 294 15.35 15.15 12.95
CA ILE A 294 16.37 14.60 12.05
C ILE A 294 16.11 15.06 10.62
N LYS A 295 17.18 15.17 9.84
CA LYS A 295 17.07 15.31 8.38
C LYS A 295 16.79 13.94 7.80
N VAL A 296 15.76 13.82 6.97
CA VAL A 296 15.49 12.68 6.10
C VAL A 296 15.69 13.10 4.65
N GLN A 297 16.17 12.17 3.82
CA GLN A 297 16.43 12.43 2.41
C GLN A 297 15.99 11.23 1.57
N PHE A 298 15.31 11.52 0.47
CA PHE A 298 14.82 10.54 -0.47
C PHE A 298 15.33 10.92 -1.87
N ASN A 299 16.02 10.00 -2.51
CA ASN A 299 16.57 10.22 -3.84
C ASN A 299 15.60 9.70 -4.90
N LYS A 300 15.54 10.35 -6.07
CA LYS A 300 14.78 9.87 -7.21
C LYS A 300 15.19 8.47 -7.63
N GLY A 301 14.23 7.63 -7.98
CA GLY A 301 14.44 6.27 -8.48
C GLY A 301 13.89 5.18 -7.57
N LEU A 302 14.20 3.95 -7.87
CA LEU A 302 13.77 2.78 -7.11
C LEU A 302 14.56 2.67 -5.80
N GLN A 303 13.85 2.61 -4.67
CA GLN A 303 14.43 2.48 -3.35
C GLN A 303 13.74 1.35 -2.58
N HIS A 304 14.54 0.51 -1.94
CA HIS A 304 14.04 -0.45 -0.97
C HIS A 304 13.86 0.25 0.39
N MET A 305 12.65 0.15 0.95
CA MET A 305 12.29 0.80 2.21
C MET A 305 11.85 -0.24 3.23
N ASP A 306 12.45 -0.23 4.40
CA ASP A 306 11.92 -0.88 5.59
C ASP A 306 10.70 -0.10 6.14
N GLY A 307 10.09 -0.61 7.20
CA GLY A 307 8.89 0.02 7.78
C GLY A 307 9.13 1.44 8.28
N GLU A 308 10.30 1.71 8.86
CA GLU A 308 10.68 3.03 9.38
C GLU A 308 10.89 4.04 8.23
N THR A 309 11.63 3.64 7.21
CA THR A 309 11.87 4.48 6.03
C THR A 309 10.59 4.76 5.27
N ALA A 310 9.70 3.76 5.16
CA ALA A 310 8.40 3.90 4.51
C ALA A 310 7.48 4.90 5.24
N ILE A 311 7.45 4.86 6.59
CA ILE A 311 6.70 5.85 7.39
C ILE A 311 7.27 7.24 7.18
N ARG A 312 8.58 7.40 7.26
CA ARG A 312 9.25 8.69 7.05
C ARG A 312 8.94 9.25 5.66
N TYR A 313 9.01 8.42 4.63
CA TYR A 313 8.67 8.82 3.26
C TYR A 313 7.21 9.26 3.13
N ALA A 314 6.29 8.50 3.73
CA ALA A 314 4.85 8.78 3.65
C ALA A 314 4.44 10.06 4.42
N ARG A 315 5.21 10.47 5.45
CA ARG A 315 4.82 11.56 6.38
C ARG A 315 5.67 12.81 6.27
N ALA A 316 6.90 12.71 5.75
CA ALA A 316 7.84 13.84 5.67
C ALA A 316 7.22 15.02 4.89
N ARG A 317 7.13 16.18 5.55
CA ARG A 317 6.57 17.42 4.96
C ARG A 317 7.18 18.70 5.51
N GLU A 318 7.86 18.62 6.67
CA GLU A 318 8.40 19.81 7.31
C GLU A 318 9.70 20.25 6.63
N PRO A 319 9.81 21.52 6.20
CA PRO A 319 11.04 22.03 5.61
C PRO A 319 12.23 21.97 6.58
N LEU A 320 13.45 21.80 6.06
CA LEU A 320 14.67 21.76 6.86
C LEU A 320 14.92 23.06 7.63
N GLU A 321 14.40 24.15 7.14
CA GLU A 321 14.45 25.47 7.75
C GLU A 321 13.76 25.48 9.12
N VAL A 322 12.65 24.78 9.27
CA VAL A 322 11.88 24.67 10.52
C VAL A 322 12.71 24.07 11.65
N CYS A 323 13.58 23.12 11.35
CA CYS A 323 14.40 22.44 12.35
C CYS A 323 15.88 22.88 12.34
N GLY A 324 16.23 23.91 11.58
CA GLY A 324 17.61 24.40 11.52
C GLY A 324 18.62 23.45 10.90
N LYS A 325 18.16 22.54 10.01
CA LYS A 325 19.00 21.51 9.36
C LYS A 325 19.43 21.87 7.93
N GLY A 326 19.26 23.13 7.54
CA GLY A 326 19.66 23.66 6.23
C GLY A 326 18.46 24.10 5.40
N THR A 327 18.60 24.11 4.08
CA THR A 327 17.57 24.50 3.12
C THR A 327 16.99 23.26 2.45
N SER A 328 15.66 23.25 2.33
CA SER A 328 14.96 22.15 1.68
C SER A 328 15.13 22.19 0.17
N GLU A 329 15.50 21.02 -0.38
CA GLU A 329 15.42 20.76 -1.81
C GLU A 329 13.96 20.43 -2.17
N ASN A 330 13.49 20.94 -3.30
CA ASN A 330 12.19 20.60 -3.86
C ASN A 330 10.99 20.76 -2.89
N GLN A 331 10.69 22.00 -2.52
CA GLN A 331 9.59 22.34 -1.61
C GLN A 331 8.21 21.86 -2.12
N ALA A 332 8.05 21.62 -3.43
CA ALA A 332 6.82 21.07 -3.99
C ALA A 332 6.47 19.68 -3.42
N GLU A 333 7.50 18.90 -3.03
CA GLU A 333 7.34 17.59 -2.39
C GLU A 333 6.93 17.70 -0.91
N LEU A 334 6.98 18.87 -0.29
CA LEU A 334 6.64 19.09 1.13
C LEU A 334 5.18 19.50 1.35
N THR A 335 4.39 19.59 0.29
CA THR A 335 2.97 19.91 0.37
C THR A 335 2.13 18.72 0.85
N ASP A 336 0.94 18.99 1.42
CA ASP A 336 -0.02 17.94 1.80
C ASP A 336 -0.49 17.11 0.61
N PHE A 337 -0.56 17.69 -0.57
CA PHE A 337 -0.88 16.98 -1.80
C PHE A 337 0.22 15.96 -2.15
N ALA A 338 1.48 16.36 -2.13
CA ALA A 338 2.62 15.47 -2.36
C ALA A 338 2.67 14.35 -1.29
N ARG A 339 2.39 14.70 -0.02
CA ARG A 339 2.24 13.70 1.07
C ARG A 339 1.18 12.66 0.74
N SER A 340 -0.01 13.08 0.32
CA SER A 340 -1.09 12.15 -0.06
C SER A 340 -0.69 11.26 -1.24
N ALA A 341 0.03 11.81 -2.23
CA ALA A 341 0.55 11.03 -3.35
C ALA A 341 1.57 9.97 -2.90
N ARG A 342 2.48 10.32 -1.97
CA ARG A 342 3.45 9.38 -1.39
C ARG A 342 2.76 8.26 -0.60
N GLN A 343 1.70 8.56 0.16
CA GLN A 343 0.91 7.55 0.87
C GLN A 343 0.28 6.54 -0.12
N GLN A 344 -0.25 7.01 -1.25
CA GLN A 344 -0.78 6.12 -2.29
C GLN A 344 0.32 5.23 -2.91
N ILE A 345 1.51 5.79 -3.13
CA ILE A 345 2.67 5.02 -3.64
C ILE A 345 3.05 3.90 -2.65
N ILE A 346 3.12 4.20 -1.36
CA ILE A 346 3.43 3.23 -0.30
C ILE A 346 2.37 2.12 -0.23
N ILE A 347 1.08 2.48 -0.24
CA ILE A 347 -0.02 1.49 -0.21
C ILE A 347 0.08 0.56 -1.42
N LYS A 348 0.33 1.12 -2.61
CA LYS A 348 0.53 0.34 -3.83
C LYS A 348 1.70 -0.64 -3.71
N ALA A 349 2.86 -0.18 -3.22
CA ALA A 349 4.04 -1.01 -3.05
C ALA A 349 3.81 -2.11 -2.00
N ALA A 350 3.21 -1.78 -0.85
CA ALA A 350 2.87 -2.74 0.20
C ALA A 350 1.91 -3.82 -0.31
N LEU A 351 0.83 -3.44 -0.99
CA LEU A 351 -0.12 -4.41 -1.55
C LEU A 351 0.53 -5.30 -2.62
N ALA A 352 1.36 -4.74 -3.49
CA ALA A 352 2.09 -5.51 -4.49
C ALA A 352 3.01 -6.56 -3.84
N LYS A 353 3.63 -6.21 -2.71
CA LYS A 353 4.47 -7.12 -1.93
C LYS A 353 3.66 -8.20 -1.22
N VAL A 354 2.57 -7.85 -0.56
CA VAL A 354 1.66 -8.81 0.12
C VAL A 354 1.05 -9.82 -0.87
N LYS A 355 0.79 -9.44 -2.11
CA LYS A 355 0.31 -10.36 -3.15
C LYS A 355 1.34 -11.42 -3.57
N GLN A 356 2.61 -11.28 -3.23
CA GLN A 356 3.64 -12.28 -3.53
C GLN A 356 3.56 -13.44 -2.53
N ILE A 357 3.34 -14.66 -3.00
CA ILE A 357 3.21 -15.86 -2.16
C ILE A 357 4.44 -16.08 -1.28
N SER A 358 5.63 -15.69 -1.76
CA SER A 358 6.89 -15.82 -1.02
C SER A 358 6.92 -15.03 0.30
N THR A 359 6.08 -14.00 0.46
CA THR A 359 6.03 -13.18 1.69
C THR A 359 5.08 -13.77 2.74
N TRP A 360 4.18 -14.68 2.38
CA TRP A 360 3.13 -15.18 3.25
C TRP A 360 3.64 -15.88 4.52
N PRO A 361 4.70 -16.70 4.49
CA PRO A 361 5.21 -17.31 5.72
C PRO A 361 5.63 -16.27 6.77
N SER A 362 6.31 -15.21 6.34
CA SER A 362 6.74 -14.11 7.21
C SER A 362 5.55 -13.29 7.71
N LEU A 363 4.58 -13.01 6.83
CA LEU A 363 3.34 -12.33 7.20
C LEU A 363 2.56 -13.13 8.26
N PHE A 364 2.38 -14.45 8.08
CA PHE A 364 1.70 -15.29 9.05
C PHE A 364 2.39 -15.31 10.42
N ASN A 365 3.71 -15.20 10.46
CA ASN A 365 4.45 -15.09 11.72
C ASN A 365 4.21 -13.73 12.43
N ALA A 366 3.96 -12.67 11.68
CA ALA A 366 3.71 -11.33 12.21
C ALA A 366 2.26 -11.09 12.67
N LEU A 367 1.30 -11.95 12.30
CA LEU A 367 -0.13 -11.73 12.57
C LEU A 367 -0.43 -11.45 14.04
N THR A 368 0.26 -12.13 14.97
CA THR A 368 0.05 -11.93 16.41
C THR A 368 0.46 -10.52 16.87
N ALA A 369 1.53 -9.97 16.30
CA ALA A 369 1.97 -8.60 16.61
C ALA A 369 1.02 -7.54 16.00
N LEU A 370 0.43 -7.85 14.84
CA LEU A 370 -0.44 -6.93 14.11
C LEU A 370 -1.87 -6.85 14.67
N GLN A 371 -2.32 -7.83 15.45
CA GLN A 371 -3.72 -7.92 15.91
C GLN A 371 -4.19 -6.78 16.81
N HIS A 372 -3.29 -5.97 17.40
CA HIS A 372 -3.63 -4.81 18.23
C HIS A 372 -3.30 -3.47 17.56
N THR A 373 -2.95 -3.51 16.29
CA THR A 373 -2.50 -2.32 15.54
C THR A 373 -3.34 -2.05 14.29
N ILE A 374 -4.14 -3.03 13.90
CA ILE A 374 -5.06 -2.98 12.75
C ILE A 374 -6.46 -3.30 13.26
N TYR A 375 -7.42 -2.48 12.87
CA TYR A 375 -8.85 -2.72 13.13
C TYR A 375 -9.65 -2.47 11.87
N THR A 376 -10.72 -3.25 11.67
CA THR A 376 -11.61 -3.13 10.51
C THR A 376 -12.99 -3.69 10.82
N ASN A 377 -14.01 -3.24 10.12
CA ASN A 377 -15.33 -3.88 10.13
C ASN A 377 -15.52 -4.88 8.96
N LEU A 378 -14.48 -5.14 8.16
CA LEU A 378 -14.48 -6.22 7.17
C LEU A 378 -14.14 -7.55 7.84
N SER A 379 -14.75 -8.63 7.37
CA SER A 379 -14.25 -9.96 7.69
C SER A 379 -12.88 -10.19 7.02
N LEU A 380 -12.10 -11.14 7.56
CA LEU A 380 -10.81 -11.48 6.94
C LEU A 380 -10.98 -11.99 5.49
N ALA A 381 -12.09 -12.70 5.22
CA ALA A 381 -12.41 -13.17 3.87
C ALA A 381 -12.69 -12.01 2.92
N ASP A 382 -13.54 -11.04 3.33
CA ASP A 382 -13.86 -9.86 2.54
C ASP A 382 -12.64 -8.97 2.32
N LEU A 383 -11.80 -8.80 3.36
CA LEU A 383 -10.55 -8.04 3.25
C LEU A 383 -9.59 -8.68 2.24
N THR A 384 -9.49 -10.02 2.28
CA THR A 384 -8.65 -10.77 1.35
C THR A 384 -9.18 -10.66 -0.08
N GLU A 385 -10.49 -10.85 -0.28
CA GLU A 385 -11.12 -10.73 -1.60
C GLU A 385 -10.99 -9.31 -2.15
N PHE A 386 -11.22 -8.31 -1.32
CA PHE A 386 -11.03 -6.90 -1.68
C PHE A 386 -9.58 -6.63 -2.12
N ALA A 387 -8.60 -7.08 -1.33
CA ALA A 387 -7.18 -6.92 -1.65
C ALA A 387 -6.77 -7.61 -2.96
N LEU A 388 -7.32 -8.80 -3.24
CA LEU A 388 -7.03 -9.54 -4.47
C LEU A 388 -7.66 -8.91 -5.70
N LYS A 389 -8.88 -8.36 -5.58
CA LYS A 389 -9.60 -7.71 -6.70
C LYS A 389 -9.11 -6.30 -7.00
N MET A 390 -8.47 -5.60 -6.04
CA MET A 390 -7.90 -4.28 -6.30
C MET A 390 -6.78 -4.34 -7.33
N ASP A 391 -6.86 -3.50 -8.37
CA ASP A 391 -5.72 -3.19 -9.24
C ASP A 391 -5.22 -1.77 -8.94
N LEU A 392 -4.16 -1.67 -8.16
CA LEU A 392 -3.50 -0.39 -7.87
C LEU A 392 -2.52 0.03 -8.99
N GLY A 393 -2.26 -0.85 -9.97
CA GLY A 393 -1.42 -0.53 -11.13
C GLY A 393 -2.06 0.51 -12.03
N THR A 394 -3.34 0.34 -12.29
CA THR A 394 -4.19 1.18 -13.16
C THR A 394 -5.12 2.09 -12.37
N ALA A 395 -5.02 2.09 -11.03
CA ALA A 395 -5.93 2.86 -10.18
C ALA A 395 -5.93 4.34 -10.51
N HIS A 396 -7.14 4.89 -10.71
CA HIS A 396 -7.34 6.33 -10.85
C HIS A 396 -7.12 7.02 -9.50
N ARG A 397 -6.44 8.17 -9.49
CA ARG A 397 -6.08 8.89 -8.27
C ARG A 397 -6.77 10.23 -8.22
N VAL A 398 -7.52 10.44 -7.15
CA VAL A 398 -8.29 11.65 -6.88
C VAL A 398 -7.83 12.25 -5.56
N GLY A 399 -7.51 13.53 -5.55
CA GLY A 399 -7.22 14.29 -4.34
C GLY A 399 -8.19 15.45 -4.20
N LEU A 400 -8.80 15.60 -3.04
CA LEU A 400 -9.51 16.81 -2.67
C LEU A 400 -8.50 17.84 -2.19
N SER A 401 -8.43 19.02 -2.80
CA SER A 401 -7.41 20.02 -2.51
C SER A 401 -7.88 21.45 -2.80
N ASN A 402 -7.09 22.42 -2.38
CA ASN A 402 -7.28 23.84 -2.71
C ASN A 402 -7.07 24.17 -4.19
N GLN A 403 -6.51 23.24 -4.97
CA GLN A 403 -6.40 23.37 -6.43
C GLN A 403 -7.70 23.03 -7.17
N ASN A 404 -8.64 22.34 -6.50
CA ASN A 404 -9.92 21.96 -7.12
C ASN A 404 -11.13 22.48 -6.31
N VAL A 405 -11.67 21.69 -5.40
CA VAL A 405 -12.96 21.93 -4.74
C VAL A 405 -12.85 22.55 -3.34
N LEU A 406 -11.63 22.75 -2.82
CA LEU A 406 -11.40 23.28 -1.48
C LEU A 406 -10.76 24.68 -1.52
N VAL A 407 -10.76 25.34 -0.36
CA VAL A 407 -10.01 26.58 -0.10
C VAL A 407 -9.37 26.51 1.27
N ASP A 408 -8.18 27.12 1.39
CA ASP A 408 -7.53 27.31 2.68
C ASP A 408 -8.25 28.38 3.48
N ALA A 409 -8.43 28.17 4.78
CA ALA A 409 -9.02 29.12 5.72
C ALA A 409 -8.37 28.97 7.10
N VAL A 410 -8.73 29.85 8.01
CA VAL A 410 -8.34 29.78 9.42
C VAL A 410 -9.62 29.72 10.26
N SER A 411 -9.69 28.79 11.21
CA SER A 411 -10.81 28.69 12.14
C SER A 411 -10.83 29.82 13.15
N SER A 412 -11.90 29.98 13.89
CA SER A 412 -12.04 31.03 14.93
C SER A 412 -10.98 30.91 16.04
N ASP A 413 -10.50 29.69 16.31
CA ASP A 413 -9.44 29.38 17.27
C ASP A 413 -8.01 29.37 16.67
N GLY A 414 -7.86 29.81 15.41
CA GLY A 414 -6.57 30.02 14.77
C GLY A 414 -5.95 28.80 14.10
N GLN A 415 -6.71 27.74 13.89
CA GLN A 415 -6.21 26.55 13.19
C GLN A 415 -6.27 26.72 11.67
N ASP A 416 -5.25 26.27 10.95
CA ASP A 416 -5.31 26.11 9.49
C ASP A 416 -6.30 24.99 9.15
N ILE A 417 -7.30 25.30 8.33
CA ILE A 417 -8.40 24.41 7.96
C ILE A 417 -8.66 24.44 6.44
N LEU A 418 -9.39 23.47 5.96
CA LEU A 418 -9.89 23.41 4.59
C LEU A 418 -11.42 23.50 4.59
N LEU A 419 -11.96 24.28 3.69
CA LEU A 419 -13.40 24.45 3.49
C LEU A 419 -13.78 24.13 2.03
N PRO A 420 -15.04 23.74 1.76
CA PRO A 420 -15.53 23.70 0.41
C PRO A 420 -15.42 25.09 -0.25
N ARG A 421 -15.01 25.12 -1.51
CA ARG A 421 -14.98 26.37 -2.29
C ARG A 421 -16.37 26.98 -2.35
N ASN A 422 -16.49 28.26 -2.02
CA ASN A 422 -17.76 28.97 -1.91
C ASN A 422 -18.77 28.39 -0.90
N GLY A 423 -18.34 27.57 0.04
CA GLY A 423 -19.21 26.86 0.99
C GLY A 423 -20.04 25.76 0.36
N ASP A 424 -19.74 25.35 -0.87
CA ASP A 424 -20.55 24.39 -1.64
C ASP A 424 -20.06 22.96 -1.42
N TRP A 425 -20.71 22.24 -0.53
CA TRP A 425 -20.48 20.81 -0.27
C TRP A 425 -20.89 19.92 -1.46
N GLN A 426 -21.90 20.36 -2.23
CA GLN A 426 -22.36 19.60 -3.39
C GLN A 426 -21.30 19.54 -4.48
N ALA A 427 -20.51 20.60 -4.63
CA ALA A 427 -19.39 20.62 -5.57
C ALA A 427 -18.34 19.55 -5.28
N ILE A 428 -18.08 19.22 -4.00
CA ILE A 428 -17.19 18.10 -3.63
C ILE A 428 -17.79 16.77 -4.09
N ILE A 429 -19.07 16.55 -3.81
CA ILE A 429 -19.79 15.32 -4.16
C ILE A 429 -19.79 15.12 -5.68
N ASP A 430 -20.08 16.16 -6.44
CA ASP A 430 -20.15 16.10 -7.90
C ASP A 430 -18.75 15.88 -8.51
N TYR A 431 -17.73 16.53 -7.96
CA TYR A 431 -16.33 16.29 -8.35
C TYR A 431 -15.93 14.82 -8.12
N VAL A 432 -16.17 14.29 -6.92
CA VAL A 432 -15.86 12.89 -6.60
C VAL A 432 -16.61 11.95 -7.55
N ARG A 433 -17.90 12.17 -7.78
CA ARG A 433 -18.72 11.37 -8.69
C ARG A 433 -18.16 11.40 -10.10
N GLN A 434 -17.82 12.57 -10.63
CA GLN A 434 -17.22 12.70 -11.95
C GLN A 434 -15.93 11.89 -12.06
N GLN A 435 -15.06 11.95 -11.05
CA GLN A 435 -13.78 11.25 -11.05
C GLN A 435 -13.91 9.71 -10.93
N LEU A 436 -15.03 9.19 -10.44
CA LEU A 436 -15.27 7.74 -10.37
C LEU A 436 -15.57 7.10 -11.73
N TYR A 437 -16.03 7.87 -12.70
CA TYR A 437 -16.53 7.37 -14.00
C TYR A 437 -15.71 7.87 -15.20
N ASN A 438 -14.65 8.63 -14.94
CA ASN A 438 -13.64 9.00 -15.93
C ASN A 438 -12.46 8.01 -15.87
#